data_d4715a109088eaffa0c3e50fd1511d7e
#
_entry.id   d4715a109088eaffa0c3e50fd1511d7e
#
_cell.length_a   1.000
_cell.length_b   1.000
_cell.length_c   1.000
_cell.angle_alpha   90.00
_cell.angle_beta   90.00
_cell.angle_gamma   90.00
#
_symmetry.space_group_name_H-M   'P 1'
#
loop_
_entity.id
_entity.type
_entity.pdbx_description
1 polymer ?
#
loop_
_entity_poly.entity_id
_entity_poly.type
_entity_poly.pdbx_seq_one_letter_code
_entity_poly.pdbx_strand_id
1 'polypeptide(L)'
;MSKLNAVEGKDYIETIYLEDGRKLYIVNSDKKSQFNSTSEMVDWAWWTWNPVTGCWHGCTYCYARDIANRFYETDFEPTFHPNRLFAPHNMKHLSLEKVKKEAQKRRIDFEDAQIFSRNVFTCSMADLFGKWVPEEWIIKVFQSVESSPSWNFLFLTKFPQRLKEINDLLGGFPDNVWVGTTVDTQSRVSLAEKSFKDIQAKVKWLSVEPMLEPLSFKSLAMFDLVAIGGKSRTTNEPEFQPEWCWVEDLLHQARESHTSVYFKENLKARPKELPFGIQD
;
A
#
# COMPACT_ATOMS: atom_id res chain seq x y z
N MET A 1 -2.99 -35.29 -2.99
CA MET A 1 -3.16 -34.93 -4.42
C MET A 1 -4.65 -34.90 -4.71
N SER A 2 -5.32 -33.75 -4.61
CA SER A 2 -6.74 -33.60 -4.97
C SER A 2 -6.83 -33.39 -6.48
N LYS A 3 -7.69 -34.17 -7.13
CA LYS A 3 -7.94 -34.06 -8.56
C LYS A 3 -8.64 -32.73 -8.86
N LEU A 4 -7.99 -31.87 -9.62
CA LEU A 4 -8.55 -30.69 -10.24
C LEU A 4 -9.64 -31.11 -11.23
N ASN A 5 -10.89 -30.78 -10.95
CA ASN A 5 -11.93 -30.75 -11.96
C ASN A 5 -11.90 -29.36 -12.59
N ALA A 6 -11.13 -29.20 -13.65
CA ALA A 6 -11.20 -28.02 -14.51
C ALA A 6 -12.55 -28.02 -15.23
N VAL A 7 -13.41 -27.08 -14.88
CA VAL A 7 -14.61 -26.73 -15.65
C VAL A 7 -14.22 -25.57 -16.55
N GLU A 8 -14.07 -25.82 -17.85
CA GLU A 8 -13.81 -24.79 -18.85
C GLU A 8 -14.88 -23.68 -18.78
N GLY A 9 -14.41 -22.44 -18.69
CA GLY A 9 -15.23 -21.24 -18.90
C GLY A 9 -15.99 -20.69 -17.71
N LYS A 10 -15.64 -21.04 -16.45
CA LYS A 10 -16.24 -20.40 -15.25
C LYS A 10 -15.13 -20.00 -14.27
N ASP A 11 -15.36 -18.84 -13.61
CA ASP A 11 -14.56 -18.48 -12.44
C ASP A 11 -14.65 -19.62 -11.41
N TYR A 12 -13.51 -20.07 -10.86
CA TYR A 12 -13.49 -21.10 -9.82
C TYR A 12 -12.51 -20.73 -8.71
N ILE A 13 -12.81 -21.23 -7.51
CA ILE A 13 -12.01 -20.98 -6.30
C ILE A 13 -11.34 -22.28 -5.91
N GLU A 14 -10.02 -22.25 -5.81
CA GLU A 14 -9.21 -23.31 -5.21
C GLU A 14 -8.91 -22.96 -3.77
N THR A 15 -9.02 -23.94 -2.86
CA THR A 15 -8.73 -23.78 -1.44
C THR A 15 -7.48 -24.53 -1.08
N ILE A 16 -6.51 -23.83 -0.46
CA ILE A 16 -5.29 -24.40 0.12
C ILE A 16 -5.47 -24.46 1.63
N TYR A 17 -5.39 -25.66 2.20
CA TYR A 17 -5.46 -25.87 3.63
C TYR A 17 -4.08 -25.84 4.25
N LEU A 18 -3.88 -25.01 5.25
CA LEU A 18 -2.66 -24.95 6.04
C LEU A 18 -2.72 -25.97 7.21
N GLU A 19 -1.56 -26.32 7.75
CA GLU A 19 -1.44 -27.28 8.87
C GLU A 19 -2.19 -26.82 10.13
N ASP A 20 -2.29 -25.51 10.34
CA ASP A 20 -3.00 -24.90 11.47
C ASP A 20 -4.52 -24.76 11.25
N GLY A 21 -5.04 -25.31 10.16
CA GLY A 21 -6.46 -25.30 9.79
C GLY A 21 -6.94 -24.02 9.08
N ARG A 22 -6.09 -23.01 8.95
CA ARG A 22 -6.41 -21.81 8.16
C ARG A 22 -6.43 -22.10 6.67
N LYS A 23 -7.01 -21.21 5.89
CA LYS A 23 -7.22 -21.41 4.46
C LYS A 23 -6.64 -20.24 3.67
N LEU A 24 -6.03 -20.57 2.54
CA LEU A 24 -5.70 -19.61 1.49
C LEU A 24 -6.54 -19.97 0.27
N TYR A 25 -6.76 -19.00 -0.58
CA TYR A 25 -7.58 -19.19 -1.77
C TYR A 25 -6.83 -18.75 -3.04
N ILE A 26 -7.13 -19.42 -4.16
CA ILE A 26 -6.76 -18.96 -5.50
C ILE A 26 -8.06 -18.79 -6.26
N VAL A 27 -8.32 -17.57 -6.74
CA VAL A 27 -9.49 -17.27 -7.57
C VAL A 27 -9.05 -17.17 -9.02
N ASN A 28 -9.37 -18.17 -9.81
CA ASN A 28 -9.13 -18.21 -11.23
C ASN A 28 -10.30 -17.60 -12.00
N SER A 29 -9.99 -16.75 -12.96
CA SER A 29 -10.98 -16.05 -13.78
C SER A 29 -10.41 -15.77 -15.16
N ASP A 30 -11.23 -15.93 -16.19
CA ASP A 30 -10.90 -15.58 -17.59
C ASP A 30 -11.09 -14.09 -17.88
N LYS A 31 -11.62 -13.32 -16.93
CA LYS A 31 -11.88 -11.88 -17.13
C LYS A 31 -10.57 -11.12 -17.28
N LYS A 32 -10.52 -10.26 -18.29
CA LYS A 32 -9.43 -9.33 -18.48
C LYS A 32 -9.37 -8.37 -17.28
N SER A 33 -8.23 -8.36 -16.61
CA SER A 33 -7.98 -7.50 -15.47
C SER A 33 -7.30 -6.19 -15.90
N GLN A 34 -7.63 -5.11 -15.18
CA GLN A 34 -7.02 -3.79 -15.27
C GLN A 34 -6.83 -3.22 -13.85
N PHE A 35 -6.11 -2.11 -13.74
CA PHE A 35 -6.09 -1.36 -12.48
C PHE A 35 -7.45 -0.73 -12.20
N ASN A 36 -7.78 -0.57 -10.93
CA ASN A 36 -8.93 0.22 -10.51
C ASN A 36 -8.47 1.65 -10.19
N SER A 37 -9.32 2.63 -10.49
CA SER A 37 -9.08 4.00 -10.04
C SER A 37 -9.19 4.09 -8.53
N THR A 38 -8.31 4.86 -7.91
CA THR A 38 -8.45 5.26 -6.51
C THR A 38 -9.49 6.36 -6.37
N SER A 39 -10.03 6.54 -5.16
CA SER A 39 -10.85 7.70 -4.83
C SER A 39 -10.00 8.98 -4.80
N GLU A 40 -10.64 10.15 -4.83
CA GLU A 40 -9.98 11.45 -4.71
C GLU A 40 -9.24 11.62 -3.37
N MET A 41 -9.60 10.83 -2.36
CA MET A 41 -8.92 10.76 -1.05
C MET A 41 -7.54 10.09 -1.10
N VAL A 42 -7.18 9.48 -2.22
CA VAL A 42 -5.87 8.89 -2.48
C VAL A 42 -5.29 9.60 -3.70
N ASP A 43 -4.73 10.78 -3.47
CA ASP A 43 -4.21 11.67 -4.51
C ASP A 43 -2.83 11.25 -5.03
N TRP A 44 -1.98 10.70 -4.17
CA TRP A 44 -0.60 10.28 -4.45
C TRP A 44 -0.46 9.01 -5.31
N ALA A 45 -1.54 8.24 -5.52
CA ALA A 45 -1.59 7.09 -6.43
C ALA A 45 -2.97 7.01 -7.07
N TRP A 46 -3.05 7.18 -8.39
CA TRP A 46 -4.35 7.21 -9.08
C TRP A 46 -4.90 5.83 -9.38
N TRP A 47 -4.11 4.81 -9.17
CA TRP A 47 -4.46 3.42 -9.44
C TRP A 47 -4.24 2.54 -8.23
N THR A 48 -5.04 1.49 -8.14
CA THR A 48 -4.80 0.38 -7.23
C THR A 48 -4.83 -0.95 -7.99
N TRP A 49 -3.96 -1.85 -7.57
CA TRP A 49 -3.80 -3.18 -8.13
C TRP A 49 -3.71 -4.22 -7.03
N ASN A 50 -4.62 -5.20 -7.04
CA ASN A 50 -4.76 -6.19 -5.98
C ASN A 50 -4.65 -7.62 -6.53
N PRO A 51 -3.46 -8.09 -6.94
CA PRO A 51 -3.23 -9.48 -7.34
C PRO A 51 -3.34 -10.44 -6.15
N VAL A 52 -3.15 -9.92 -4.94
CA VAL A 52 -3.46 -10.59 -3.69
C VAL A 52 -4.44 -9.73 -2.91
N THR A 53 -5.44 -10.37 -2.29
CA THR A 53 -6.40 -9.75 -1.37
C THR A 53 -6.45 -10.53 -0.06
N GLY A 54 -7.00 -9.94 1.00
CA GLY A 54 -7.12 -10.58 2.31
C GLY A 54 -5.87 -10.47 3.18
N CYS A 55 -6.10 -10.45 4.51
CA CYS A 55 -5.04 -10.13 5.46
C CYS A 55 -5.40 -10.62 6.87
N TRP A 56 -4.44 -11.23 7.57
CA TRP A 56 -4.61 -11.75 8.92
C TRP A 56 -4.02 -10.88 10.03
N HIS A 57 -3.65 -9.63 9.76
CA HIS A 57 -3.16 -8.71 10.80
C HIS A 57 -4.16 -8.41 11.92
N GLY A 58 -5.45 -8.47 11.63
CA GLY A 58 -6.47 -8.20 12.62
C GLY A 58 -6.64 -6.73 13.01
N CYS A 59 -6.18 -5.77 12.20
CA CYS A 59 -6.35 -4.34 12.47
C CYS A 59 -7.83 -3.98 12.65
N THR A 60 -8.19 -3.31 13.75
CA THR A 60 -9.57 -2.95 14.08
C THR A 60 -10.12 -1.89 13.13
N TYR A 61 -9.25 -1.03 12.61
CA TYR A 61 -9.56 0.08 11.69
C TYR A 61 -9.43 -0.28 10.20
N CYS A 62 -9.42 -1.58 9.84
CA CYS A 62 -9.14 -2.00 8.47
C CYS A 62 -10.35 -1.80 7.53
N TYR A 63 -10.30 -0.76 6.69
CA TYR A 63 -11.32 -0.52 5.67
C TYR A 63 -11.43 -1.66 4.63
N ALA A 64 -10.29 -2.30 4.33
CA ALA A 64 -10.23 -3.36 3.33
C ALA A 64 -11.01 -4.60 3.78
N ARG A 65 -11.02 -4.90 5.08
CA ARG A 65 -11.84 -5.97 5.65
C ARG A 65 -13.33 -5.69 5.51
N ASP A 66 -13.75 -4.45 5.78
CA ASP A 66 -15.15 -4.05 5.64
C ASP A 66 -15.63 -4.20 4.18
N ILE A 67 -14.78 -3.84 3.22
CA ILE A 67 -15.07 -4.00 1.79
C ILE A 67 -15.12 -5.49 1.42
N ALA A 68 -14.12 -6.26 1.83
CA ALA A 68 -14.03 -7.68 1.48
C ALA A 68 -15.22 -8.47 2.01
N ASN A 69 -15.59 -8.28 3.27
CA ASN A 69 -16.73 -8.97 3.90
C ASN A 69 -18.09 -8.65 3.24
N ARG A 70 -18.17 -7.59 2.42
CA ARG A 70 -19.38 -7.25 1.66
C ARG A 70 -19.40 -7.80 0.25
N PHE A 71 -18.24 -7.97 -0.38
CA PHE A 71 -18.16 -8.18 -1.82
C PHE A 71 -17.35 -9.39 -2.24
N TYR A 72 -16.56 -10.02 -1.35
CA TYR A 72 -15.71 -11.15 -1.71
C TYR A 72 -16.28 -12.46 -1.17
N GLU A 73 -16.34 -13.49 -2.02
CA GLU A 73 -16.78 -14.83 -1.65
C GLU A 73 -15.82 -15.52 -0.67
N THR A 74 -14.57 -15.05 -0.60
CA THR A 74 -13.53 -15.53 0.32
C THR A 74 -13.42 -14.66 1.58
N ASP A 75 -14.39 -13.77 1.81
CA ASP A 75 -14.34 -12.76 2.85
C ASP A 75 -13.00 -11.98 2.83
N PHE A 76 -12.30 -11.88 3.96
CA PHE A 76 -10.99 -11.24 4.02
C PHE A 76 -9.84 -12.23 4.19
N GLU A 77 -10.05 -13.48 3.77
CA GLU A 77 -9.02 -14.50 3.74
C GLU A 77 -7.99 -14.27 2.62
N PRO A 78 -6.70 -14.56 2.86
CA PRO A 78 -5.67 -14.33 1.85
C PRO A 78 -5.96 -15.10 0.57
N THR A 79 -6.09 -14.37 -0.52
CA THR A 79 -6.54 -14.86 -1.81
C THR A 79 -5.64 -14.36 -2.93
N PHE A 80 -5.15 -15.27 -3.76
CA PHE A 80 -4.38 -14.96 -4.96
C PHE A 80 -5.28 -14.91 -6.20
N HIS A 81 -5.06 -13.95 -7.07
CA HIS A 81 -5.82 -13.74 -8.31
C HIS A 81 -4.88 -13.76 -9.52
N PRO A 82 -4.56 -14.94 -10.10
CA PRO A 82 -3.59 -15.06 -11.20
C PRO A 82 -3.92 -14.19 -12.42
N ASN A 83 -5.20 -14.04 -12.77
CA ASN A 83 -5.62 -13.22 -13.90
C ASN A 83 -5.28 -11.73 -13.70
N ARG A 84 -5.18 -11.26 -12.46
CA ARG A 84 -4.82 -9.87 -12.15
C ARG A 84 -3.36 -9.54 -12.38
N LEU A 85 -2.49 -10.54 -12.51
CA LEU A 85 -1.08 -10.34 -12.86
C LEU A 85 -0.91 -9.68 -14.23
N PHE A 86 -1.90 -9.82 -15.12
CA PHE A 86 -1.89 -9.19 -16.44
C PHE A 86 -2.39 -7.74 -16.45
N ALA A 87 -2.89 -7.22 -15.32
CA ALA A 87 -3.44 -5.87 -15.25
C ALA A 87 -2.45 -4.78 -15.69
N PRO A 88 -1.14 -4.81 -15.28
CA PRO A 88 -0.19 -3.80 -15.72
C PRO A 88 -0.02 -3.73 -17.24
N HIS A 89 -0.04 -4.87 -17.92
CA HIS A 89 0.06 -4.95 -19.39
C HIS A 89 -1.23 -4.52 -20.11
N ASN A 90 -2.37 -4.69 -19.45
CA ASN A 90 -3.66 -4.35 -20.01
C ASN A 90 -4.01 -2.87 -19.87
N MET A 91 -3.31 -2.16 -18.98
CA MET A 91 -3.51 -0.73 -18.72
C MET A 91 -2.73 0.14 -19.69
N LYS A 92 -3.36 1.22 -20.13
CA LYS A 92 -2.70 2.28 -20.90
C LYS A 92 -2.56 3.53 -20.04
N HIS A 93 -1.45 4.22 -20.21
CA HIS A 93 -1.26 5.52 -19.57
C HIS A 93 -2.33 6.50 -20.02
N LEU A 94 -2.69 7.40 -19.12
CA LEU A 94 -3.56 8.53 -19.50
C LEU A 94 -2.83 9.47 -20.47
N SER A 95 -3.55 10.05 -21.40
CA SER A 95 -3.01 11.14 -22.22
C SER A 95 -2.74 12.35 -21.32
N LEU A 96 -1.77 13.19 -21.71
CA LEU A 96 -1.44 14.42 -20.98
C LEU A 96 -2.66 15.33 -20.74
N GLU A 97 -3.57 15.41 -21.72
CA GLU A 97 -4.85 16.12 -21.55
C GLU A 97 -5.70 15.56 -20.42
N LYS A 98 -5.83 14.24 -20.35
CA LYS A 98 -6.57 13.57 -19.27
C LYS A 98 -5.89 13.77 -17.91
N VAL A 99 -4.55 13.68 -17.88
CA VAL A 99 -3.78 13.97 -16.66
C VAL A 99 -4.03 15.38 -16.18
N LYS A 100 -3.96 16.38 -17.08
CA LYS A 100 -4.19 17.79 -16.76
C LYS A 100 -5.61 18.04 -16.25
N LYS A 101 -6.62 17.42 -16.88
CA LYS A 101 -8.02 17.54 -16.45
C LYS A 101 -8.25 16.93 -15.05
N GLU A 102 -7.67 15.76 -14.81
CA GLU A 102 -7.79 15.07 -13.52
C GLU A 102 -7.01 15.81 -12.42
N ALA A 103 -5.85 16.37 -12.72
CA ALA A 103 -5.07 17.22 -11.81
C ALA A 103 -5.89 18.44 -11.33
N GLN A 104 -6.56 19.14 -12.24
CA GLN A 104 -7.44 20.25 -11.90
C GLN A 104 -8.59 19.83 -10.98
N LYS A 105 -9.22 18.67 -11.25
CA LYS A 105 -10.29 18.11 -10.43
C LYS A 105 -9.82 17.75 -9.02
N ARG A 106 -8.63 17.17 -8.90
CA ARG A 106 -8.01 16.76 -7.63
C ARG A 106 -7.27 17.89 -6.91
N ARG A 107 -7.16 19.08 -7.54
CA ARG A 107 -6.41 20.23 -7.02
C ARG A 107 -4.94 19.92 -6.74
N ILE A 108 -4.32 19.19 -7.65
CA ILE A 108 -2.92 18.77 -7.62
C ILE A 108 -2.17 19.50 -8.72
N ASP A 109 -0.92 19.89 -8.49
CA ASP A 109 -0.06 20.47 -9.50
C ASP A 109 0.20 19.48 -10.64
N PHE A 110 0.35 20.01 -11.86
CA PHE A 110 0.44 19.17 -13.04
C PHE A 110 1.70 18.28 -13.05
N GLU A 111 2.80 18.76 -12.49
CA GLU A 111 4.05 17.99 -12.37
C GLU A 111 3.85 16.78 -11.45
N ASP A 112 3.28 16.99 -10.28
CA ASP A 112 2.92 15.91 -9.35
C ASP A 112 1.92 14.95 -9.96
N ALA A 113 0.91 15.46 -10.66
CA ALA A 113 -0.11 14.66 -11.32
C ALA A 113 0.48 13.73 -12.39
N GLN A 114 1.54 14.13 -13.10
CA GLN A 114 2.23 13.25 -14.04
C GLN A 114 2.86 12.04 -13.33
N ILE A 115 3.42 12.24 -12.14
CA ILE A 115 3.99 11.16 -11.32
C ILE A 115 2.85 10.29 -10.77
N PHE A 116 1.86 10.90 -10.13
CA PHE A 116 0.76 10.20 -9.46
C PHE A 116 -0.12 9.41 -10.42
N SER A 117 -0.24 9.86 -11.68
CA SER A 117 -0.95 9.14 -12.74
C SER A 117 -0.27 7.82 -13.14
N ARG A 118 0.99 7.63 -12.78
CA ARG A 118 1.76 6.39 -12.98
C ARG A 118 1.92 5.56 -11.71
N ASN A 119 1.52 6.10 -10.56
CA ASN A 119 1.61 5.44 -9.28
C ASN A 119 0.45 4.45 -9.09
N VAL A 120 0.80 3.24 -8.70
CA VAL A 120 -0.12 2.12 -8.48
C VAL A 120 0.02 1.66 -7.04
N PHE A 121 -0.97 1.93 -6.19
CA PHE A 121 -0.99 1.38 -4.82
C PHE A 121 -1.28 -0.12 -4.89
N THR A 122 -0.26 -0.92 -4.66
CA THR A 122 -0.29 -2.36 -4.85
C THR A 122 -0.69 -3.08 -3.57
N CYS A 123 -1.63 -4.02 -3.70
CA CYS A 123 -2.19 -4.78 -2.59
C CYS A 123 -2.84 -3.90 -1.50
N SER A 124 -3.58 -2.84 -1.92
CA SER A 124 -4.37 -2.00 -1.00
C SER A 124 -5.41 -2.80 -0.20
N MET A 125 -5.76 -4.01 -0.68
CA MET A 125 -6.70 -4.95 -0.06
C MET A 125 -6.01 -6.13 0.63
N ALA A 126 -4.68 -6.07 0.86
CA ALA A 126 -3.89 -7.10 1.50
C ALA A 126 -2.63 -6.52 2.15
N ASP A 127 -1.88 -7.37 2.84
CA ASP A 127 -0.46 -7.17 3.11
C ASP A 127 0.32 -8.26 2.35
N LEU A 128 0.94 -7.90 1.22
CA LEU A 128 1.67 -8.85 0.37
C LEU A 128 2.84 -9.52 1.11
N PHE A 129 3.43 -8.82 2.06
CA PHE A 129 4.55 -9.34 2.86
C PHE A 129 4.10 -9.99 4.17
N GLY A 130 2.79 -10.21 4.35
CA GLY A 130 2.27 -10.98 5.47
C GLY A 130 2.85 -12.38 5.52
N LYS A 131 3.14 -12.90 6.73
CA LYS A 131 3.77 -14.22 6.94
C LYS A 131 3.01 -15.39 6.30
N TRP A 132 1.71 -15.19 6.08
CA TRP A 132 0.80 -16.17 5.48
C TRP A 132 0.81 -16.17 3.95
N VAL A 133 1.40 -15.14 3.31
CA VAL A 133 1.45 -15.06 1.86
C VAL A 133 2.60 -15.93 1.36
N PRO A 134 2.33 -16.95 0.51
CA PRO A 134 3.38 -17.80 -0.06
C PRO A 134 4.37 -16.97 -0.90
N GLU A 135 5.65 -17.30 -0.80
CA GLU A 135 6.71 -16.64 -1.59
C GLU A 135 6.47 -16.74 -3.08
N GLU A 136 5.93 -17.86 -3.55
CA GLU A 136 5.56 -18.06 -4.95
C GLU A 136 4.59 -16.99 -5.46
N TRP A 137 3.61 -16.57 -4.63
CA TRP A 137 2.69 -15.49 -5.01
C TRP A 137 3.41 -14.15 -5.12
N ILE A 138 4.32 -13.87 -4.18
CA ILE A 138 5.13 -12.65 -4.17
C ILE A 138 6.01 -12.61 -5.42
N ILE A 139 6.73 -13.70 -5.73
CA ILE A 139 7.57 -13.80 -6.93
C ILE A 139 6.76 -13.50 -8.20
N LYS A 140 5.57 -14.11 -8.36
CA LYS A 140 4.70 -13.87 -9.53
C LYS A 140 4.25 -12.40 -9.64
N VAL A 141 3.97 -11.75 -8.49
CA VAL A 141 3.64 -10.32 -8.47
C VAL A 141 4.83 -9.49 -8.94
N PHE A 142 6.02 -9.76 -8.43
CA PHE A 142 7.22 -9.01 -8.82
C PHE A 142 7.66 -9.27 -10.26
N GLN A 143 7.47 -10.45 -10.82
CA GLN A 143 7.65 -10.71 -12.25
C GLN A 143 6.75 -9.82 -13.12
N SER A 144 5.50 -9.60 -12.69
CA SER A 144 4.60 -8.67 -13.37
C SER A 144 5.04 -7.20 -13.22
N VAL A 145 5.59 -6.82 -12.08
CA VAL A 145 6.17 -5.49 -11.80
C VAL A 145 7.37 -5.22 -12.70
N GLU A 146 8.34 -6.14 -12.75
CA GLU A 146 9.55 -6.01 -13.57
C GLU A 146 9.25 -5.87 -15.06
N SER A 147 8.25 -6.61 -15.55
CA SER A 147 7.81 -6.54 -16.94
C SER A 147 6.99 -5.29 -17.27
N SER A 148 6.78 -4.39 -16.32
CA SER A 148 5.97 -3.17 -16.45
C SER A 148 6.69 -1.91 -15.94
N PRO A 149 7.89 -1.58 -16.46
CA PRO A 149 8.75 -0.53 -15.90
C PRO A 149 8.22 0.89 -16.05
N SER A 150 7.17 1.09 -16.83
CA SER A 150 6.55 2.42 -17.03
C SER A 150 5.58 2.82 -15.92
N TRP A 151 5.26 1.92 -15.00
CA TRP A 151 4.44 2.15 -13.81
C TRP A 151 5.31 2.16 -12.55
N ASN A 152 4.94 2.93 -11.53
CA ASN A 152 5.54 2.89 -10.20
C ASN A 152 4.62 2.07 -9.28
N PHE A 153 5.12 1.01 -8.68
CA PHE A 153 4.36 0.15 -7.79
C PHE A 153 4.71 0.45 -6.33
N LEU A 154 3.72 0.92 -5.59
CA LEU A 154 3.85 1.33 -4.20
C LEU A 154 3.33 0.22 -3.29
N PHE A 155 4.22 -0.38 -2.52
CA PHE A 155 3.91 -1.44 -1.56
C PHE A 155 3.96 -0.92 -0.13
N LEU A 156 3.04 -1.40 0.70
CA LEU A 156 2.97 -1.07 2.11
C LEU A 156 2.76 -2.33 2.94
N THR A 157 3.52 -2.46 4.03
CA THR A 157 3.41 -3.62 4.92
C THR A 157 3.44 -3.25 6.40
N LYS A 158 2.86 -4.10 7.23
CA LYS A 158 3.05 -4.13 8.67
C LYS A 158 4.04 -5.23 9.13
N PHE A 159 4.67 -5.94 8.16
CA PHE A 159 5.76 -6.91 8.37
C PHE A 159 7.07 -6.45 7.71
N PRO A 160 7.65 -5.31 8.13
CA PRO A 160 8.86 -4.79 7.48
C PRO A 160 10.07 -5.73 7.62
N GLN A 161 10.09 -6.60 8.63
CA GLN A 161 11.18 -7.57 8.82
C GLN A 161 11.26 -8.62 7.68
N ARG A 162 10.15 -8.84 6.94
CA ARG A 162 10.15 -9.76 5.79
C ARG A 162 10.68 -9.11 4.51
N LEU A 163 10.76 -7.78 4.48
CA LEU A 163 11.20 -7.07 3.26
C LEU A 163 12.63 -7.44 2.87
N LYS A 164 13.53 -7.64 3.84
CA LYS A 164 14.91 -8.05 3.55
C LYS A 164 14.96 -9.44 2.90
N GLU A 165 14.25 -10.41 3.47
CA GLU A 165 14.15 -11.78 2.93
C GLU A 165 13.65 -11.77 1.48
N ILE A 166 12.58 -11.01 1.22
CA ILE A 166 12.01 -10.90 -0.13
C ILE A 166 12.95 -10.14 -1.07
N ASN A 167 13.62 -9.07 -0.59
CA ASN A 167 14.61 -8.37 -1.40
C ASN A 167 15.78 -9.28 -1.82
N ASP A 168 16.27 -10.09 -0.89
CA ASP A 168 17.34 -11.05 -1.16
C ASP A 168 16.87 -12.16 -2.14
N LEU A 169 15.62 -12.65 -1.96
CA LEU A 169 14.99 -13.64 -2.83
C LEU A 169 14.82 -13.15 -4.28
N LEU A 170 14.50 -11.87 -4.46
CA LEU A 170 14.31 -11.23 -5.76
C LEU A 170 15.62 -10.77 -6.42
N GLY A 171 16.74 -10.78 -5.68
CA GLY A 171 17.99 -10.19 -6.15
C GLY A 171 18.01 -8.65 -6.14
N GLY A 172 17.12 -8.04 -5.38
CA GLY A 172 16.90 -6.59 -5.24
C GLY A 172 15.49 -6.18 -5.68
N PHE A 173 14.97 -5.10 -5.09
CA PHE A 173 13.73 -4.51 -5.56
C PHE A 173 13.94 -3.77 -6.89
N PRO A 174 13.05 -3.95 -7.89
CA PRO A 174 13.11 -3.21 -9.15
C PRO A 174 13.04 -1.68 -8.96
N ASP A 175 13.64 -0.91 -9.87
CA ASP A 175 13.70 0.56 -9.81
C ASP A 175 12.32 1.25 -9.82
N ASN A 176 11.29 0.57 -10.27
CA ASN A 176 9.92 1.07 -10.30
C ASN A 176 9.10 0.64 -9.05
N VAL A 177 9.78 0.19 -8.00
CA VAL A 177 9.18 -0.23 -6.73
C VAL A 177 9.47 0.77 -5.61
N TRP A 178 8.42 1.18 -4.93
CA TRP A 178 8.49 1.92 -3.68
C TRP A 178 8.06 0.99 -2.55
N VAL A 179 8.89 0.83 -1.53
CA VAL A 179 8.58 -0.01 -0.37
C VAL A 179 8.34 0.83 0.87
N GLY A 180 7.29 0.52 1.59
CA GLY A 180 6.94 1.24 2.80
C GLY A 180 6.48 0.34 3.93
N THR A 181 6.47 0.91 5.13
CA THR A 181 5.89 0.26 6.30
C THR A 181 4.95 1.19 7.04
N THR A 182 3.92 0.61 7.67
CA THR A 182 3.02 1.35 8.56
C THR A 182 3.57 1.34 9.99
N VAL A 183 3.66 2.54 10.58
CA VAL A 183 3.89 2.74 12.01
C VAL A 183 2.74 3.55 12.58
N ASP A 184 1.81 2.87 13.22
CA ASP A 184 0.60 3.42 13.83
C ASP A 184 0.75 3.64 15.35
N THR A 185 1.74 2.97 15.97
CA THR A 185 2.07 3.04 17.39
C THR A 185 3.57 3.01 17.64
N GLN A 186 4.01 3.54 18.78
CA GLN A 186 5.41 3.60 19.19
C GLN A 186 6.08 2.21 19.22
N SER A 187 5.31 1.18 19.53
CA SER A 187 5.82 -0.19 19.58
C SER A 187 6.36 -0.71 18.24
N ARG A 188 5.95 -0.10 17.11
CA ARG A 188 6.41 -0.47 15.75
C ARG A 188 7.62 0.30 15.27
N VAL A 189 7.98 1.41 15.94
CA VAL A 189 9.09 2.28 15.53
C VAL A 189 10.41 1.51 15.41
N SER A 190 10.82 0.83 16.48
CA SER A 190 12.12 0.14 16.49
C SER A 190 12.22 -0.98 15.44
N LEU A 191 11.10 -1.63 15.13
CA LEU A 191 11.04 -2.65 14.08
C LEU A 191 11.18 -2.03 12.69
N ALA A 192 10.49 -0.90 12.45
CA ALA A 192 10.59 -0.16 11.19
C ALA A 192 12.04 0.32 10.96
N GLU A 193 12.65 1.00 11.95
CA GLU A 193 14.03 1.46 11.87
C GLU A 193 15.02 0.33 11.59
N LYS A 194 14.90 -0.78 12.34
CA LYS A 194 15.78 -1.94 12.16
C LYS A 194 15.65 -2.55 10.78
N SER A 195 14.40 -2.70 10.30
CA SER A 195 14.14 -3.37 9.02
C SER A 195 14.56 -2.54 7.82
N PHE A 196 14.38 -1.21 7.87
CA PHE A 196 14.66 -0.33 6.73
C PHE A 196 16.12 0.10 6.62
N LYS A 197 16.93 -0.13 7.65
CA LYS A 197 18.36 0.21 7.65
C LYS A 197 19.11 -0.45 6.49
N ASP A 198 18.82 -1.71 6.21
CA ASP A 198 19.56 -2.55 5.25
C ASP A 198 18.80 -2.82 3.95
N ILE A 199 17.60 -2.22 3.77
CA ILE A 199 16.82 -2.35 2.54
C ILE A 199 17.29 -1.32 1.53
N GLN A 200 17.54 -1.80 0.31
CA GLN A 200 17.80 -0.97 -0.85
C GLN A 200 16.58 -0.98 -1.78
N ALA A 201 15.99 0.17 -1.98
CA ALA A 201 14.90 0.42 -2.91
C ALA A 201 14.99 1.87 -3.39
N LYS A 202 14.39 2.17 -4.54
CA LYS A 202 14.42 3.52 -5.11
C LYS A 202 13.77 4.56 -4.20
N VAL A 203 12.64 4.20 -3.57
CA VAL A 203 11.95 5.02 -2.59
C VAL A 203 11.55 4.14 -1.42
N LYS A 204 11.95 4.56 -0.23
CA LYS A 204 11.55 3.98 1.06
C LYS A 204 10.62 4.93 1.78
N TRP A 205 9.42 4.50 2.13
CA TRP A 205 8.45 5.38 2.72
C TRP A 205 7.81 4.85 4.00
N LEU A 206 7.45 5.77 4.87
CA LEU A 206 6.80 5.50 6.14
C LEU A 206 5.35 5.98 6.09
N SER A 207 4.41 5.11 6.41
CA SER A 207 3.00 5.47 6.57
C SER A 207 2.67 5.53 8.05
N VAL A 208 2.45 6.74 8.56
CA VAL A 208 1.93 7.00 9.89
C VAL A 208 0.43 7.30 9.74
N GLU A 209 -0.29 6.28 9.35
CA GLU A 209 -1.74 6.32 9.11
C GLU A 209 -2.41 5.01 9.54
N PRO A 210 -3.23 5.09 10.61
CA PRO A 210 -3.43 6.25 11.48
C PRO A 210 -2.26 6.49 12.43
N MET A 211 -2.01 7.75 12.79
CA MET A 211 -1.17 8.09 13.93
C MET A 211 -2.02 7.98 15.21
N LEU A 212 -1.85 6.90 15.97
CA LEU A 212 -2.70 6.60 17.14
C LEU A 212 -2.15 7.13 18.46
N GLU A 213 -0.88 7.49 18.50
CA GLU A 213 -0.16 8.02 19.66
C GLU A 213 1.07 8.81 19.21
N PRO A 214 1.72 9.60 20.07
CA PRO A 214 2.97 10.29 19.75
C PRO A 214 4.06 9.28 19.38
N LEU A 215 4.86 9.59 18.36
CA LEU A 215 5.90 8.72 17.84
C LEU A 215 7.27 9.39 17.96
N SER A 216 8.25 8.65 18.46
CA SER A 216 9.63 9.08 18.55
C SER A 216 10.55 8.09 17.83
N PHE A 217 11.20 8.55 16.78
CA PHE A 217 12.20 7.81 16.01
C PHE A 217 13.61 8.25 16.45
N LYS A 218 14.56 7.34 16.39
CA LYS A 218 15.99 7.69 16.55
C LYS A 218 16.51 8.46 15.34
N SER A 219 16.01 8.13 14.15
CA SER A 219 16.29 8.82 12.91
C SER A 219 15.26 8.40 11.85
N LEU A 220 14.85 9.34 11.03
CA LEU A 220 14.03 9.09 9.84
C LEU A 220 14.85 9.10 8.54
N ALA A 221 16.17 9.32 8.60
CA ALA A 221 17.05 9.42 7.43
C ALA A 221 17.08 8.18 6.52
N MET A 222 16.58 7.05 7.00
CA MET A 222 16.41 5.85 6.17
C MET A 222 15.17 5.85 5.28
N PHE A 223 14.27 6.82 5.46
CA PHE A 223 13.07 7.00 4.67
C PHE A 223 13.15 8.25 3.81
N ASP A 224 12.68 8.16 2.58
CA ASP A 224 12.61 9.28 1.65
C ASP A 224 11.34 10.11 1.87
N LEU A 225 10.28 9.48 2.41
CA LEU A 225 8.97 10.08 2.60
C LEU A 225 8.28 9.55 3.87
N VAL A 226 7.66 10.45 4.62
CA VAL A 226 6.72 10.14 5.72
C VAL A 226 5.33 10.65 5.33
N ALA A 227 4.36 9.74 5.21
CA ALA A 227 2.96 10.08 5.02
C ALA A 227 2.22 10.05 6.35
N ILE A 228 1.59 11.15 6.75
CA ILE A 228 0.89 11.30 8.04
C ILE A 228 -0.60 11.45 7.80
N GLY A 229 -1.42 10.67 8.52
CA GLY A 229 -2.86 10.71 8.39
C GLY A 229 -3.60 10.34 9.67
N GLY A 230 -4.88 10.74 9.72
CA GLY A 230 -5.82 10.31 10.75
C GLY A 230 -6.40 8.93 10.46
N LYS A 231 -7.19 8.42 11.40
CA LYS A 231 -7.99 7.21 11.22
C LYS A 231 -9.35 7.59 10.63
N SER A 232 -9.64 7.09 9.44
CA SER A 232 -10.97 7.23 8.86
C SER A 232 -11.97 6.34 9.61
N ARG A 233 -13.25 6.74 9.59
CA ARG A 233 -14.33 5.93 10.16
C ARG A 233 -14.45 4.60 9.41
N THR A 234 -14.57 3.51 10.15
CA THR A 234 -14.89 2.18 9.64
C THR A 234 -16.22 1.69 10.24
N THR A 235 -16.66 0.48 9.86
CA THR A 235 -17.87 -0.11 10.43
C THR A 235 -17.75 -0.29 11.95
N ASN A 236 -16.56 -0.62 12.44
CA ASN A 236 -16.33 -1.00 13.84
C ASN A 236 -15.68 0.11 14.68
N GLU A 237 -15.14 1.15 14.04
CA GLU A 237 -14.35 2.15 14.74
C GLU A 237 -14.72 3.58 14.28
N PRO A 238 -14.86 4.52 15.22
CA PRO A 238 -15.06 5.92 14.89
C PRO A 238 -13.81 6.52 14.24
N GLU A 239 -13.99 7.65 13.57
CA GLU A 239 -12.88 8.50 13.13
C GLU A 239 -12.03 8.92 14.35
N PHE A 240 -10.71 8.99 14.14
CA PHE A 240 -9.76 9.49 15.12
C PHE A 240 -8.76 10.42 14.44
N GLN A 241 -8.47 11.54 15.08
CA GLN A 241 -7.47 12.49 14.64
C GLN A 241 -6.36 12.58 15.67
N PRO A 242 -5.08 12.54 15.26
CA PRO A 242 -3.98 12.76 16.17
C PRO A 242 -4.01 14.19 16.71
N GLU A 243 -3.47 14.42 17.89
CA GLU A 243 -3.22 15.76 18.39
C GLU A 243 -2.17 16.44 17.51
N TRP A 244 -2.35 17.75 17.24
CA TRP A 244 -1.43 18.47 16.35
C TRP A 244 0.02 18.46 16.89
N CYS A 245 0.23 18.54 18.19
CA CYS A 245 1.56 18.48 18.77
C CYS A 245 2.31 17.17 18.42
N TRP A 246 1.61 16.03 18.31
CA TRP A 246 2.24 14.78 17.88
C TRP A 246 2.69 14.84 16.41
N VAL A 247 1.85 15.43 15.57
CA VAL A 247 2.16 15.63 14.15
C VAL A 247 3.32 16.60 13.98
N GLU A 248 3.32 17.69 14.73
CA GLU A 248 4.38 18.71 14.72
C GLU A 248 5.72 18.14 15.19
N ASP A 249 5.73 17.35 16.27
CA ASP A 249 6.93 16.66 16.73
C ASP A 249 7.51 15.71 15.67
N LEU A 250 6.63 14.93 14.99
CA LEU A 250 7.07 14.05 13.91
C LEU A 250 7.58 14.84 12.69
N LEU A 251 6.96 15.99 12.38
CA LEU A 251 7.41 16.88 11.32
C LEU A 251 8.82 17.44 11.64
N HIS A 252 9.10 17.81 12.89
CA HIS A 252 10.43 18.23 13.30
C HIS A 252 11.47 17.11 13.13
N GLN A 253 11.16 15.89 13.58
CA GLN A 253 12.04 14.72 13.38
C GLN A 253 12.32 14.46 11.89
N ALA A 254 11.31 14.60 11.04
CA ALA A 254 11.47 14.42 9.60
C ALA A 254 12.36 15.49 8.97
N ARG A 255 12.21 16.75 9.37
CA ARG A 255 13.05 17.87 8.90
C ARG A 255 14.51 17.73 9.34
N GLU A 256 14.76 17.35 10.59
CA GLU A 256 16.10 17.07 11.10
C GLU A 256 16.77 15.92 10.32
N SER A 257 15.98 14.97 9.84
CA SER A 257 16.45 13.83 9.05
C SER A 257 16.46 14.10 7.53
N HIS A 258 16.11 15.30 7.07
CA HIS A 258 15.93 15.66 5.65
C HIS A 258 14.96 14.73 4.91
N THR A 259 13.95 14.22 5.60
CA THR A 259 12.92 13.34 5.07
C THR A 259 11.69 14.14 4.63
N SER A 260 11.20 13.91 3.43
CA SER A 260 9.98 14.56 2.92
C SER A 260 8.75 14.18 3.73
N VAL A 261 7.80 15.11 3.90
CA VAL A 261 6.55 14.86 4.62
C VAL A 261 5.35 15.11 3.69
N TYR A 262 4.41 14.19 3.73
CA TYR A 262 3.14 14.29 3.03
C TYR A 262 1.97 14.18 4.02
N PHE A 263 1.12 15.20 4.07
CA PHE A 263 -0.10 15.19 4.87
C PHE A 263 -1.26 14.68 4.04
N LYS A 264 -1.86 13.56 4.47
CA LYS A 264 -3.01 12.98 3.79
C LYS A 264 -4.26 13.83 4.00
N GLU A 265 -5.19 13.76 3.05
CA GLU A 265 -6.46 14.49 3.10
C GLU A 265 -7.28 14.19 4.37
N ASN A 266 -7.17 13.00 4.92
CA ASN A 266 -7.86 12.62 6.15
C ASN A 266 -7.19 13.15 7.44
N LEU A 267 -6.06 13.87 7.35
CA LEU A 267 -5.45 14.56 8.47
C LEU A 267 -6.12 15.93 8.67
N LYS A 268 -7.06 15.99 9.60
CA LYS A 268 -7.85 17.20 9.91
C LYS A 268 -7.27 18.01 11.08
N ALA A 269 -6.32 17.42 11.82
CA ALA A 269 -5.73 18.04 13.01
C ALA A 269 -4.80 19.24 12.69
N ARG A 270 -4.37 19.39 11.42
CA ARG A 270 -3.50 20.51 11.01
C ARG A 270 -4.20 21.86 11.20
N PRO A 271 -3.48 22.93 11.55
CA PRO A 271 -4.02 24.27 11.60
C PRO A 271 -4.68 24.66 10.28
N LYS A 272 -5.81 25.34 10.34
CA LYS A 272 -6.51 25.83 9.13
C LYS A 272 -5.72 26.96 8.45
N GLU A 273 -4.93 27.68 9.20
CA GLU A 273 -4.03 28.72 8.73
C GLU A 273 -2.61 28.16 8.79
N LEU A 274 -2.07 27.82 7.62
CA LEU A 274 -0.62 27.71 7.51
C LEU A 274 -0.12 29.14 7.54
N PRO A 275 0.74 29.53 8.49
CA PRO A 275 1.36 30.85 8.46
C PRO A 275 2.07 30.95 7.11
N PHE A 276 1.76 32.02 6.37
CA PHE A 276 2.56 32.40 5.21
C PHE A 276 4.00 32.52 5.67
N GLY A 277 4.90 31.64 5.25
CA GLY A 277 6.29 31.62 5.66
C GLY A 277 6.86 30.27 6.09
N ILE A 278 6.06 29.19 6.06
CA ILE A 278 6.59 27.82 6.18
C ILE A 278 6.83 27.22 4.79
N GLN A 279 7.08 28.05 3.79
CA GLN A 279 7.39 27.64 2.42
C GLN A 279 8.89 27.72 2.10
N ASP A 280 9.76 27.61 3.13
CA ASP A 280 11.19 27.57 2.91
C ASP A 280 11.79 26.29 3.52
#